data_3f95977517a742230ea68ab556bcdaa8
#
_entry.id   3f95977517a742230ea68ab556bcdaa8
#
_cell.length_a   1.000
_cell.length_b   1.000
_cell.length_c   1.000
_cell.angle_alpha   90.00
_cell.angle_beta   90.00
_cell.angle_gamma   90.00
#
_symmetry.space_group_name_H-M   'P 1'
#
loop_
_entity.id
_entity.type
_entity.pdbx_description
1 polymer ?
#
loop_
_entity_poly.entity_id
_entity_poly.type
_entity_poly.pdbx_seq_one_letter_code
_entity_poly.pdbx_strand_id
1 'polypeptide(L)'
;MFLMIICCITISIGPLLFRNMESADIWQINIYRSVSWISALILILFFKYRTKIFKQIFAIGRWGIIAGVFLGSAQIFYMHALDNTTVANVLFILSSVPFVTALIAYLFIKETIKLPTIIMMAFAAVGIVIMVYEGISSGSAFGNLMAILTLLCFSCFPVILRKNRHIDMLPTLIVPALIIGLVGFIIKGNDINISDNDIILSFIWGGVLNGFAHAIFIIATRHLLAAEITLFMLLEFTLGPLWVWYFVGEVPAINTLYGGGIVMSAIAMLTFYELWKRKKLNNIIKEIGWNENTHETTKMTDNNSTNENLTDLGSKLVKQDIKIDIINENQIKENIKVEIEKLLLPTLNKWFENDLKKMIKKHLVDQINELKKNN
;
A
#
# COMPACT_ATOMS: atom_id res chain seq x y z
N MET A 1 -11.06 9.53 -10.09
CA MET A 1 -9.64 9.93 -10.24
C MET A 1 -9.31 11.19 -9.45
N PHE A 2 -9.92 12.34 -9.70
CA PHE A 2 -9.58 13.61 -9.00
C PHE A 2 -9.67 13.52 -7.46
N LEU A 3 -10.73 12.92 -6.92
CA LEU A 3 -10.88 12.69 -5.47
C LEU A 3 -9.77 11.82 -4.88
N MET A 4 -9.26 10.84 -5.62
CA MET A 4 -8.14 10.01 -5.17
C MET A 4 -6.83 10.79 -5.08
N ILE A 5 -6.56 11.67 -6.04
CA ILE A 5 -5.38 12.55 -6.01
C ILE A 5 -5.42 13.44 -4.77
N ILE A 6 -6.55 14.10 -4.52
CA ILE A 6 -6.73 14.94 -3.32
C ILE A 6 -6.54 14.10 -2.05
N CYS A 7 -7.11 12.91 -1.99
CA CYS A 7 -7.00 12.00 -0.87
C CYS A 7 -5.52 11.65 -0.58
N CYS A 8 -4.78 11.21 -1.60
CA CYS A 8 -3.37 10.82 -1.45
C CYS A 8 -2.46 12.00 -1.06
N ILE A 9 -2.68 13.19 -1.65
CA ILE A 9 -1.99 14.41 -1.24
C ILE A 9 -2.32 14.75 0.23
N THR A 10 -3.59 14.65 0.63
CA THR A 10 -4.00 14.95 2.00
C THR A 10 -3.35 13.97 3.00
N ILE A 11 -3.42 12.66 2.74
CA ILE A 11 -2.84 11.64 3.62
C ILE A 11 -1.32 11.78 3.71
N SER A 12 -0.63 12.15 2.64
CA SER A 12 0.82 12.31 2.62
C SER A 12 1.36 13.39 3.57
N ILE A 13 0.50 14.29 4.05
CA ILE A 13 0.85 15.33 5.03
C ILE A 13 0.95 14.76 6.46
N GLY A 14 0.40 13.57 6.73
CA GLY A 14 0.36 12.99 8.07
C GLY A 14 1.72 12.95 8.80
N PRO A 15 2.78 12.41 8.20
CA PRO A 15 4.11 12.41 8.80
C PRO A 15 4.68 13.81 9.08
N LEU A 16 4.35 14.81 8.24
CA LEU A 16 4.73 16.19 8.49
C LEU A 16 4.04 16.75 9.74
N LEU A 17 2.75 16.46 9.93
CA LEU A 17 2.05 16.85 11.16
C LEU A 17 2.72 16.23 12.39
N PHE A 18 3.10 14.95 12.33
CA PHE A 18 3.80 14.26 13.41
C PHE A 18 5.12 14.94 13.78
N ARG A 19 5.94 15.27 12.78
CA ARG A 19 7.25 15.91 13.00
C ARG A 19 7.15 17.36 13.51
N ASN A 20 6.00 18.00 13.43
CA ASN A 20 5.74 19.34 13.97
C ASN A 20 5.06 19.32 15.34
N MET A 21 4.84 18.15 15.94
CA MET A 21 4.36 18.04 17.32
C MET A 21 5.53 18.29 18.29
N GLU A 22 5.23 18.99 19.41
CA GLU A 22 6.25 19.54 20.30
C GLU A 22 6.53 18.65 21.52
N SER A 23 5.47 18.20 22.19
CA SER A 23 5.58 17.58 23.52
C SER A 23 4.72 16.33 23.70
N ALA A 24 3.73 16.12 22.84
CA ALA A 24 2.81 15.00 22.97
C ALA A 24 3.49 13.67 22.64
N ASP A 25 3.30 12.67 23.49
CA ASP A 25 3.71 11.32 23.12
C ASP A 25 2.66 10.62 22.23
N ILE A 26 3.07 9.49 21.65
CA ILE A 26 2.26 8.71 20.68
C ILE A 26 0.87 8.39 21.23
N TRP A 27 0.75 8.08 22.53
CA TRP A 27 -0.50 7.66 23.12
C TRP A 27 -1.44 8.83 23.36
N GLN A 28 -0.90 9.99 23.77
CA GLN A 28 -1.65 11.24 23.89
C GLN A 28 -2.15 11.68 22.51
N ILE A 29 -1.28 11.67 21.50
CA ILE A 29 -1.66 11.94 20.09
C ILE A 29 -2.80 11.03 19.67
N ASN A 30 -2.72 9.72 19.93
CA ASN A 30 -3.73 8.75 19.54
C ASN A 30 -5.08 9.00 20.22
N ILE A 31 -5.12 9.49 21.47
CA ILE A 31 -6.37 9.87 22.14
C ILE A 31 -7.06 11.00 21.37
N TYR A 32 -6.37 12.10 21.13
CA TYR A 32 -6.95 13.26 20.42
C TYR A 32 -7.30 12.95 18.96
N ARG A 33 -6.44 12.19 18.25
CA ARG A 33 -6.74 11.70 16.90
C ARG A 33 -8.00 10.85 16.89
N SER A 34 -8.20 9.97 17.84
CA SER A 34 -9.38 9.10 17.91
C SER A 34 -10.67 9.90 18.06
N VAL A 35 -10.69 10.90 18.96
CA VAL A 35 -11.84 11.77 19.18
C VAL A 35 -12.21 12.50 17.89
N SER A 36 -11.23 13.10 17.23
CA SER A 36 -11.43 13.80 15.96
C SER A 36 -11.86 12.86 14.83
N TRP A 37 -11.25 11.69 14.74
CA TRP A 37 -11.61 10.67 13.74
C TRP A 37 -13.04 10.18 13.91
N ILE A 38 -13.45 9.83 15.16
CA ILE A 38 -14.81 9.40 15.47
C ILE A 38 -15.80 10.51 15.14
N SER A 39 -15.50 11.76 15.51
CA SER A 39 -16.35 12.92 15.22
C SER A 39 -16.57 13.11 13.72
N ALA A 40 -15.50 13.05 12.93
CA ALA A 40 -15.58 13.14 11.47
C ALA A 40 -16.39 11.98 10.87
N LEU A 41 -16.19 10.75 11.37
CA LEU A 41 -16.95 9.58 10.88
C LEU A 41 -18.43 9.67 11.24
N ILE A 42 -18.78 10.08 12.46
CA ILE A 42 -20.17 10.27 12.86
C ILE A 42 -20.83 11.27 11.90
N LEU A 43 -20.16 12.38 11.60
CA LEU A 43 -20.65 13.38 10.65
C LEU A 43 -20.90 12.75 9.25
N ILE A 44 -19.91 12.03 8.70
CA ILE A 44 -20.02 11.37 7.39
C ILE A 44 -21.16 10.35 7.38
N LEU A 45 -21.24 9.51 8.42
CA LEU A 45 -22.26 8.47 8.51
C LEU A 45 -23.65 9.08 8.69
N PHE A 46 -23.76 10.20 9.41
CA PHE A 46 -25.01 10.93 9.58
C PHE A 46 -25.54 11.45 8.24
N PHE A 47 -24.69 12.10 7.44
CA PHE A 47 -25.11 12.59 6.12
C PHE A 47 -25.45 11.43 5.16
N LYS A 48 -24.72 10.31 5.25
CA LYS A 48 -24.93 9.17 4.33
C LYS A 48 -26.13 8.30 4.72
N TYR A 49 -26.32 8.00 6.01
CA TYR A 49 -27.31 6.99 6.46
C TYR A 49 -28.45 7.57 7.28
N ARG A 50 -28.35 8.83 7.71
CA ARG A 50 -29.36 9.51 8.53
C ARG A 50 -29.76 8.65 9.75
N THR A 51 -31.04 8.30 9.86
CA THR A 51 -31.59 7.50 10.98
C THR A 51 -31.13 6.03 11.00
N LYS A 52 -30.50 5.54 9.93
CA LYS A 52 -30.09 4.12 9.81
C LYS A 52 -28.64 3.86 10.25
N ILE A 53 -27.96 4.82 10.90
CA ILE A 53 -26.54 4.72 11.30
C ILE A 53 -26.28 3.45 12.11
N PHE A 54 -27.01 3.24 13.20
CA PHE A 54 -26.82 2.07 14.08
C PHE A 54 -27.00 0.75 13.32
N LYS A 55 -28.01 0.65 12.46
CA LYS A 55 -28.20 -0.53 11.62
C LYS A 55 -27.01 -0.80 10.73
N GLN A 56 -26.38 0.22 10.16
CA GLN A 56 -25.22 0.07 9.28
C GLN A 56 -23.93 -0.26 10.07
N ILE A 57 -23.77 0.30 11.29
CA ILE A 57 -22.64 -0.06 12.16
C ILE A 57 -22.70 -1.53 12.55
N PHE A 58 -23.88 -2.07 12.90
CA PHE A 58 -24.01 -3.49 13.21
C PHE A 58 -23.95 -4.40 11.96
N ALA A 59 -24.26 -3.87 10.78
CA ALA A 59 -24.21 -4.61 9.52
C ALA A 59 -22.80 -5.00 9.06
N ILE A 60 -21.73 -4.34 9.57
CA ILE A 60 -20.33 -4.71 9.23
C ILE A 60 -19.98 -6.12 9.70
N GLY A 61 -20.67 -6.64 10.73
CA GLY A 61 -20.48 -7.97 11.27
C GLY A 61 -19.07 -8.26 11.75
N ARG A 62 -18.78 -9.54 11.99
CA ARG A 62 -17.45 -9.97 12.48
C ARG A 62 -16.30 -9.58 11.56
N TRP A 63 -16.50 -9.62 10.26
CA TRP A 63 -15.44 -9.30 9.29
C TRP A 63 -15.08 -7.82 9.27
N GLY A 64 -16.06 -6.93 9.47
CA GLY A 64 -15.79 -5.51 9.64
C GLY A 64 -15.02 -5.21 10.92
N ILE A 65 -15.35 -5.90 12.03
CA ILE A 65 -14.60 -5.77 13.29
C ILE A 65 -13.16 -6.25 13.10
N ILE A 66 -12.94 -7.43 12.52
CA ILE A 66 -11.60 -7.97 12.26
C ILE A 66 -10.78 -7.02 11.37
N ALA A 67 -11.38 -6.51 10.29
CA ALA A 67 -10.73 -5.53 9.42
C ALA A 67 -10.36 -4.26 10.18
N GLY A 68 -11.26 -3.77 11.04
CA GLY A 68 -11.01 -2.61 11.88
C GLY A 68 -9.91 -2.84 12.93
N VAL A 69 -9.81 -4.04 13.51
CA VAL A 69 -8.72 -4.42 14.42
C VAL A 69 -7.38 -4.39 13.70
N PHE A 70 -7.29 -4.99 12.52
CA PHE A 70 -6.04 -4.93 11.74
C PHE A 70 -5.65 -3.49 11.39
N LEU A 71 -6.59 -2.66 10.97
CA LEU A 71 -6.31 -1.26 10.67
C LEU A 71 -5.92 -0.47 11.93
N GLY A 72 -6.58 -0.71 13.07
CA GLY A 72 -6.24 -0.07 14.35
C GLY A 72 -4.85 -0.45 14.84
N SER A 73 -4.50 -1.73 14.77
CA SER A 73 -3.15 -2.21 15.07
C SER A 73 -2.11 -1.58 14.14
N ALA A 74 -2.41 -1.50 12.83
CA ALA A 74 -1.54 -0.84 11.87
C ALA A 74 -1.31 0.64 12.22
N GLN A 75 -2.33 1.37 12.66
CA GLN A 75 -2.21 2.77 13.08
C GLN A 75 -1.31 2.94 14.32
N ILE A 76 -1.39 2.02 15.29
CA ILE A 76 -0.50 2.04 16.46
C ILE A 76 0.95 1.76 16.03
N PHE A 77 1.19 0.70 15.27
CA PHE A 77 2.53 0.37 14.78
C PHE A 77 3.12 1.48 13.90
N TYR A 78 2.29 2.13 13.07
CA TYR A 78 2.69 3.25 12.23
C TYR A 78 3.22 4.44 13.06
N MET A 79 2.54 4.79 14.15
CA MET A 79 3.01 5.86 15.05
C MET A 79 4.35 5.51 15.68
N HIS A 80 4.51 4.26 16.18
CA HIS A 80 5.79 3.79 16.71
C HIS A 80 6.89 3.75 15.65
N ALA A 81 6.54 3.41 14.39
CA ALA A 81 7.50 3.46 13.30
C ALA A 81 7.97 4.89 13.03
N LEU A 82 7.05 5.85 12.91
CA LEU A 82 7.38 7.27 12.70
C LEU A 82 8.25 7.84 13.83
N ASP A 83 8.04 7.42 15.06
CA ASP A 83 8.78 7.88 16.22
C ASP A 83 10.22 7.33 16.28
N ASN A 84 10.44 6.12 15.76
CA ASN A 84 11.70 5.39 15.94
C ASN A 84 12.52 5.20 14.66
N THR A 85 12.10 5.76 13.52
CA THR A 85 12.88 5.76 12.28
C THR A 85 12.50 6.95 11.40
N THR A 86 13.19 7.12 10.27
CA THR A 86 12.89 8.21 9.33
C THR A 86 11.57 7.98 8.60
N VAL A 87 10.87 9.08 8.29
CA VAL A 87 9.61 9.03 7.53
C VAL A 87 9.80 8.34 6.17
N ALA A 88 10.93 8.61 5.51
CA ALA A 88 11.25 7.98 4.23
C ALA A 88 11.32 6.45 4.36
N ASN A 89 11.99 5.95 5.42
CA ASN A 89 12.13 4.52 5.65
C ASN A 89 10.77 3.85 5.89
N VAL A 90 9.92 4.47 6.73
CA VAL A 90 8.55 3.98 6.99
C VAL A 90 7.73 3.91 5.71
N LEU A 91 7.65 5.01 4.95
CA LEU A 91 6.78 5.09 3.77
C LEU A 91 7.28 4.24 2.61
N PHE A 92 8.60 4.08 2.42
CA PHE A 92 9.13 3.17 1.41
C PHE A 92 8.88 1.70 1.76
N ILE A 93 8.95 1.30 3.04
CA ILE A 93 8.51 -0.04 3.47
C ILE A 93 7.01 -0.22 3.19
N LEU A 94 6.18 0.76 3.55
CA LEU A 94 4.74 0.72 3.30
C LEU A 94 4.37 0.75 1.81
N SER A 95 5.22 1.28 0.95
CA SER A 95 4.98 1.22 -0.49
C SER A 95 4.85 -0.22 -1.01
N SER A 96 5.33 -1.22 -0.27
CA SER A 96 5.15 -2.64 -0.58
C SER A 96 3.76 -3.20 -0.25
N VAL A 97 2.84 -2.41 0.30
CA VAL A 97 1.45 -2.83 0.60
C VAL A 97 0.77 -3.59 -0.54
N PRO A 98 0.85 -3.17 -1.82
CA PRO A 98 0.22 -3.90 -2.92
C PRO A 98 0.73 -5.33 -3.06
N PHE A 99 2.01 -5.55 -2.86
CA PHE A 99 2.64 -6.86 -2.96
C PHE A 99 2.23 -7.78 -1.81
N VAL A 100 2.30 -7.27 -0.57
CA VAL A 100 1.89 -8.03 0.62
C VAL A 100 0.39 -8.31 0.58
N THR A 101 -0.42 -7.36 0.13
CA THR A 101 -1.87 -7.54 -0.10
C THR A 101 -2.13 -8.66 -1.11
N ALA A 102 -1.38 -8.72 -2.22
CA ALA A 102 -1.51 -9.79 -3.22
C ALA A 102 -1.15 -11.16 -2.62
N LEU A 103 -0.09 -11.23 -1.81
CA LEU A 103 0.30 -12.47 -1.12
C LEU A 103 -0.77 -12.93 -0.13
N ILE A 104 -1.30 -12.03 0.69
CA ILE A 104 -2.37 -12.33 1.64
C ILE A 104 -3.64 -12.75 0.90
N ALA A 105 -4.00 -12.10 -0.21
CA ALA A 105 -5.14 -12.47 -1.05
C ALA A 105 -4.97 -13.87 -1.64
N TYR A 106 -3.78 -14.23 -2.09
CA TYR A 106 -3.46 -15.59 -2.54
C TYR A 106 -3.68 -16.63 -1.44
N LEU A 107 -3.17 -16.38 -0.24
CA LEU A 107 -3.26 -17.32 0.89
C LEU A 107 -4.70 -17.49 1.43
N PHE A 108 -5.47 -16.40 1.56
CA PHE A 108 -6.76 -16.39 2.26
C PHE A 108 -7.99 -16.42 1.33
N ILE A 109 -7.86 -15.88 0.10
CA ILE A 109 -8.97 -15.85 -0.87
C ILE A 109 -8.68 -16.77 -2.05
N LYS A 110 -7.45 -17.33 -2.14
CA LYS A 110 -6.97 -18.17 -3.23
C LYS A 110 -6.96 -17.47 -4.59
N GLU A 111 -6.75 -16.15 -4.60
CA GLU A 111 -6.52 -15.41 -5.83
C GLU A 111 -5.16 -15.76 -6.42
N THR A 112 -5.09 -16.08 -7.70
CA THR A 112 -3.83 -16.41 -8.36
C THR A 112 -2.96 -15.18 -8.54
N ILE A 113 -1.68 -15.29 -8.15
CA ILE A 113 -0.69 -14.22 -8.37
C ILE A 113 -0.06 -14.45 -9.75
N LYS A 114 -0.08 -13.42 -10.59
CA LYS A 114 0.55 -13.47 -11.91
C LYS A 114 2.07 -13.43 -11.81
N LEU A 115 2.77 -14.07 -12.72
CA LEU A 115 4.24 -14.12 -12.74
C LEU A 115 4.92 -12.74 -12.71
N PRO A 116 4.46 -11.70 -13.46
CA PRO A 116 5.03 -10.36 -13.33
C PRO A 116 4.95 -9.80 -11.91
N THR A 117 3.85 -10.05 -11.21
CA THR A 117 3.68 -9.63 -9.81
C THR A 117 4.70 -10.32 -8.91
N ILE A 118 4.95 -11.63 -9.08
CA ILE A 118 5.94 -12.39 -8.30
C ILE A 118 7.35 -11.82 -8.50
N ILE A 119 7.71 -11.51 -9.76
CA ILE A 119 9.01 -10.92 -10.07
C ILE A 119 9.17 -9.57 -9.38
N MET A 120 8.17 -8.69 -9.48
CA MET A 120 8.22 -7.37 -8.83
C MET A 120 8.21 -7.46 -7.31
N MET A 121 7.52 -8.46 -6.72
CA MET A 121 7.60 -8.76 -5.29
C MET A 121 9.02 -9.12 -4.84
N ALA A 122 9.74 -9.92 -5.63
CA ALA A 122 11.13 -10.26 -5.33
C ALA A 122 12.05 -9.01 -5.36
N PHE A 123 11.88 -8.12 -6.35
CA PHE A 123 12.61 -6.85 -6.39
C PHE A 123 12.27 -5.95 -5.18
N ALA A 124 11.00 -5.84 -4.83
CA ALA A 124 10.59 -5.07 -3.65
C ALA A 124 11.17 -5.65 -2.35
N ALA A 125 11.22 -6.97 -2.20
CA ALA A 125 11.82 -7.62 -1.06
C ALA A 125 13.32 -7.27 -0.91
N VAL A 126 14.07 -7.23 -2.00
CA VAL A 126 15.47 -6.77 -2.00
C VAL A 126 15.58 -5.33 -1.50
N GLY A 127 14.73 -4.42 -2.00
CA GLY A 127 14.70 -3.03 -1.54
C GLY A 127 14.42 -2.90 -0.03
N ILE A 128 13.46 -3.66 0.48
CA ILE A 128 13.15 -3.68 1.93
C ILE A 128 14.34 -4.19 2.74
N VAL A 129 15.01 -5.27 2.29
CA VAL A 129 16.19 -5.82 2.98
C VAL A 129 17.30 -4.76 3.08
N ILE A 130 17.56 -3.99 2.02
CA ILE A 130 18.55 -2.90 2.03
C ILE A 130 18.19 -1.86 3.10
N MET A 131 16.93 -1.42 3.17
CA MET A 131 16.47 -0.42 4.15
C MET A 131 16.51 -0.94 5.58
N VAL A 132 16.09 -2.20 5.80
CA VAL A 132 16.10 -2.81 7.13
C VAL A 132 17.52 -3.01 7.64
N TYR A 133 18.44 -3.43 6.76
CA TYR A 133 19.86 -3.60 7.12
C TYR A 133 20.50 -2.27 7.58
N GLU A 134 20.23 -1.19 6.87
CA GLU A 134 20.63 0.17 7.27
C GLU A 134 20.05 0.54 8.63
N GLY A 135 18.77 0.25 8.87
CA GLY A 135 18.13 0.53 10.15
C GLY A 135 18.73 -0.23 11.33
N ILE A 136 19.24 -1.45 11.12
CA ILE A 136 19.94 -2.20 12.17
C ILE A 136 21.26 -1.50 12.52
N SER A 137 22.02 -1.08 11.52
CA SER A 137 23.30 -0.40 11.70
C SER A 137 23.16 1.00 12.31
N SER A 138 22.07 1.71 12.02
CA SER A 138 21.79 3.07 12.51
C SER A 138 21.01 3.13 13.84
N GLY A 139 20.67 1.99 14.45
CA GLY A 139 19.87 1.93 15.68
C GLY A 139 18.36 2.07 15.48
N SER A 140 17.87 2.12 14.24
CA SER A 140 16.45 2.27 13.89
C SER A 140 15.73 0.93 13.71
N ALA A 141 16.28 -0.18 14.20
CA ALA A 141 15.73 -1.52 14.02
C ALA A 141 14.31 -1.67 14.56
N PHE A 142 14.00 -1.06 15.72
CA PHE A 142 12.66 -1.09 16.29
C PHE A 142 11.65 -0.36 15.41
N GLY A 143 11.99 0.83 14.92
CA GLY A 143 11.14 1.58 13.99
C GLY A 143 10.86 0.83 12.69
N ASN A 144 11.87 0.16 12.12
CA ASN A 144 11.72 -0.67 10.93
C ASN A 144 10.82 -1.89 11.20
N LEU A 145 10.98 -2.54 12.36
CA LEU A 145 10.08 -3.63 12.76
C LEU A 145 8.63 -3.15 12.84
N MET A 146 8.39 -2.00 13.46
CA MET A 146 7.07 -1.40 13.55
C MET A 146 6.51 -1.06 12.16
N ALA A 147 7.33 -0.57 11.23
CA ALA A 147 6.92 -0.32 9.85
C ALA A 147 6.53 -1.63 9.11
N ILE A 148 7.25 -2.73 9.33
CA ILE A 148 6.91 -4.04 8.77
C ILE A 148 5.60 -4.57 9.39
N LEU A 149 5.40 -4.44 10.70
CA LEU A 149 4.14 -4.81 11.34
C LEU A 149 2.96 -3.98 10.83
N THR A 150 3.19 -2.67 10.60
CA THR A 150 2.22 -1.79 9.94
C THR A 150 1.87 -2.31 8.55
N LEU A 151 2.88 -2.62 7.73
CA LEU A 151 2.71 -3.17 6.38
C LEU A 151 1.86 -4.43 6.39
N LEU A 152 2.16 -5.39 7.27
CA LEU A 152 1.42 -6.65 7.38
C LEU A 152 -0.04 -6.42 7.80
N CYS A 153 -0.26 -5.66 8.88
CA CYS A 153 -1.60 -5.40 9.38
C CYS A 153 -2.42 -4.57 8.38
N PHE A 154 -1.84 -3.51 7.82
CA PHE A 154 -2.52 -2.67 6.84
C PHE A 154 -2.89 -3.46 5.58
N SER A 155 -2.04 -4.40 5.13
CA SER A 155 -2.32 -5.23 3.95
C SER A 155 -3.47 -6.22 4.15
N CYS A 156 -3.78 -6.63 5.39
CA CYS A 156 -4.94 -7.49 5.69
C CYS A 156 -6.27 -6.75 5.47
N PHE A 157 -6.31 -5.45 5.74
CA PHE A 157 -7.54 -4.65 5.67
C PHE A 157 -8.21 -4.69 4.29
N PRO A 158 -7.56 -4.33 3.17
CA PRO A 158 -8.19 -4.36 1.85
C PRO A 158 -8.58 -5.77 1.41
N VAL A 159 -7.87 -6.82 1.84
CA VAL A 159 -8.21 -8.22 1.53
C VAL A 159 -9.55 -8.60 2.17
N ILE A 160 -9.75 -8.22 3.44
CA ILE A 160 -11.02 -8.48 4.14
C ILE A 160 -12.15 -7.67 3.51
N LEU A 161 -11.91 -6.41 3.14
CA LEU A 161 -12.89 -5.59 2.44
C LEU A 161 -13.31 -6.21 1.10
N ARG A 162 -12.35 -6.70 0.30
CA ARG A 162 -12.62 -7.36 -1.00
C ARG A 162 -13.44 -8.63 -0.84
N LYS A 163 -13.14 -9.45 0.17
CA LYS A 163 -13.90 -10.67 0.46
C LYS A 163 -15.36 -10.38 0.79
N ASN A 164 -15.62 -9.22 1.41
CA ASN A 164 -16.96 -8.83 1.89
C ASN A 164 -17.52 -7.61 1.13
N ARG A 165 -17.19 -7.47 -0.17
CA ARG A 165 -17.59 -6.32 -1.01
C ARG A 165 -19.10 -6.09 -1.14
N HIS A 166 -19.91 -7.07 -0.78
CA HIS A 166 -21.38 -7.00 -0.75
C HIS A 166 -21.92 -6.20 0.45
N ILE A 167 -21.08 -5.93 1.46
CA ILE A 167 -21.42 -5.15 2.65
C ILE A 167 -20.79 -3.75 2.52
N ASP A 168 -21.51 -2.71 2.96
CA ASP A 168 -20.91 -1.38 3.06
C ASP A 168 -19.99 -1.32 4.28
N MET A 169 -18.67 -1.36 4.00
CA MET A 169 -17.62 -1.40 5.02
C MET A 169 -17.17 -0.01 5.51
N LEU A 170 -17.83 1.08 5.10
CA LEU A 170 -17.46 2.42 5.57
C LEU A 170 -17.55 2.56 7.10
N PRO A 171 -18.60 2.04 7.78
CA PRO A 171 -18.67 2.12 9.23
C PRO A 171 -17.55 1.33 9.97
N THR A 172 -16.84 0.45 9.29
CA THR A 172 -15.68 -0.28 9.86
C THR A 172 -14.61 0.67 10.39
N LEU A 173 -14.47 1.88 9.83
CA LEU A 173 -13.49 2.88 10.27
C LEU A 173 -13.70 3.37 11.72
N ILE A 174 -14.87 3.11 12.33
CA ILE A 174 -15.10 3.40 13.76
C ILE A 174 -14.22 2.49 14.64
N VAL A 175 -14.03 1.23 14.25
CA VAL A 175 -13.29 0.25 15.04
C VAL A 175 -11.82 0.66 15.27
N PRO A 176 -11.02 1.01 14.24
CA PRO A 176 -9.65 1.47 14.45
C PRO A 176 -9.61 2.77 15.27
N ALA A 177 -10.54 3.71 15.06
CA ALA A 177 -10.58 4.93 15.84
C ALA A 177 -10.82 4.64 17.34
N LEU A 178 -11.74 3.72 17.66
CA LEU A 178 -11.97 3.29 19.05
C LEU A 178 -10.74 2.58 19.63
N ILE A 179 -10.09 1.70 18.87
CA ILE A 179 -8.92 0.96 19.35
C ILE A 179 -7.79 1.91 19.72
N ILE A 180 -7.39 2.83 18.83
CA ILE A 180 -6.28 3.74 19.10
C ILE A 180 -6.58 4.67 20.28
N GLY A 181 -7.83 5.12 20.44
CA GLY A 181 -8.25 5.97 21.56
C GLY A 181 -8.30 5.22 22.88
N LEU A 182 -8.91 4.02 22.90
CA LEU A 182 -9.01 3.20 24.11
C LEU A 182 -7.65 2.73 24.60
N VAL A 183 -6.78 2.25 23.70
CA VAL A 183 -5.42 1.83 24.07
C VAL A 183 -4.62 3.02 24.60
N GLY A 184 -4.70 4.17 23.92
CA GLY A 184 -4.06 5.41 24.40
C GLY A 184 -4.54 5.80 25.80
N PHE A 185 -5.86 5.78 26.02
CA PHE A 185 -6.45 6.12 27.33
C PHE A 185 -6.08 5.11 28.44
N ILE A 186 -6.04 3.81 28.14
CA ILE A 186 -5.62 2.77 29.10
C ILE A 186 -4.16 2.98 29.54
N ILE A 187 -3.28 3.39 28.60
CA ILE A 187 -1.86 3.57 28.89
C ILE A 187 -1.59 4.88 29.64
N LYS A 188 -2.23 5.98 29.24
CA LYS A 188 -2.01 7.31 29.81
C LYS A 188 -2.94 7.69 30.96
N GLY A 189 -4.10 7.08 31.05
CA GLY A 189 -5.07 7.42 32.08
C GLY A 189 -5.46 8.91 32.02
N ASN A 190 -5.18 9.65 33.10
CA ASN A 190 -5.48 11.06 33.18
C ASN A 190 -4.37 11.99 32.67
N ASP A 191 -3.22 11.45 32.23
CA ASP A 191 -2.12 12.25 31.67
C ASP A 191 -2.39 12.55 30.20
N ILE A 192 -3.37 13.41 29.96
CA ILE A 192 -3.82 13.80 28.62
C ILE A 192 -3.42 15.22 28.22
N ASN A 193 -2.76 15.96 29.11
CA ASN A 193 -2.41 17.36 28.86
C ASN A 193 -1.27 17.42 27.82
N ILE A 194 -1.51 18.12 26.73
CA ILE A 194 -0.54 18.40 25.67
C ILE A 194 -0.66 19.86 25.24
N SER A 195 0.27 20.35 24.44
CA SER A 195 0.23 21.73 23.93
C SER A 195 -0.97 21.96 23.01
N ASP A 196 -1.44 23.20 22.92
CA ASP A 196 -2.54 23.56 22.02
C ASP A 196 -2.20 23.26 20.55
N ASN A 197 -0.93 23.43 20.19
CA ASN A 197 -0.42 23.07 18.86
C ASN A 197 -0.60 21.57 18.60
N ASP A 198 -0.21 20.70 19.54
CA ASP A 198 -0.33 19.25 19.41
C ASP A 198 -1.79 18.79 19.35
N ILE A 199 -2.68 19.46 20.09
CA ILE A 199 -4.13 19.22 20.00
C ILE A 199 -4.62 19.51 18.57
N ILE A 200 -4.32 20.68 18.03
CA ILE A 200 -4.75 21.11 16.68
C ILE A 200 -4.22 20.13 15.64
N LEU A 201 -2.93 19.79 15.67
CA LEU A 201 -2.31 18.87 14.71
C LEU A 201 -2.92 17.47 14.80
N SER A 202 -3.17 16.97 16.02
CA SER A 202 -3.84 15.68 16.26
C SER A 202 -5.28 15.67 15.74
N PHE A 203 -6.03 16.77 15.90
CA PHE A 203 -7.38 16.91 15.38
C PHE A 203 -7.42 16.97 13.84
N ILE A 204 -6.50 17.69 13.23
CA ILE A 204 -6.36 17.70 11.75
C ILE A 204 -6.06 16.29 11.27
N TRP A 205 -5.08 15.61 11.88
CA TRP A 205 -4.72 14.25 11.48
C TRP A 205 -5.87 13.27 11.65
N GLY A 206 -6.52 13.25 12.81
CA GLY A 206 -7.65 12.37 13.10
C GLY A 206 -8.86 12.64 12.22
N GLY A 207 -9.32 13.87 12.17
CA GLY A 207 -10.56 14.24 11.46
C GLY A 207 -10.38 14.28 9.94
N VAL A 208 -9.38 15.03 9.47
CA VAL A 208 -9.19 15.25 8.03
C VAL A 208 -8.51 14.06 7.36
N LEU A 209 -7.34 13.63 7.85
CA LEU A 209 -6.57 12.57 7.20
C LEU A 209 -7.19 11.19 7.45
N ASN A 210 -7.50 10.86 8.71
CA ASN A 210 -8.03 9.55 9.04
C ASN A 210 -9.55 9.47 8.81
N GLY A 211 -10.31 10.51 9.13
CA GLY A 211 -11.76 10.52 8.96
C GLY A 211 -12.17 10.71 7.50
N PHE A 212 -12.00 11.93 6.98
CA PHE A 212 -12.48 12.25 5.63
C PHE A 212 -11.67 11.58 4.52
N ALA A 213 -10.34 11.62 4.56
CA ALA A 213 -9.55 11.07 3.48
C ALA A 213 -9.68 9.54 3.37
N HIS A 214 -9.65 8.78 4.49
CA HIS A 214 -9.89 7.33 4.42
C HIS A 214 -11.34 7.00 3.99
N ALA A 215 -12.33 7.80 4.36
CA ALA A 215 -13.69 7.61 3.88
C ALA A 215 -13.79 7.81 2.36
N ILE A 216 -13.17 8.86 1.82
CA ILE A 216 -13.05 9.11 0.38
C ILE A 216 -12.31 7.96 -0.29
N PHE A 217 -11.21 7.49 0.30
CA PHE A 217 -10.44 6.35 -0.19
C PHE A 217 -11.32 5.10 -0.35
N ILE A 218 -12.06 4.71 0.71
CA ILE A 218 -12.97 3.54 0.65
C ILE A 218 -14.05 3.71 -0.42
N ILE A 219 -14.61 4.91 -0.58
CA ILE A 219 -15.61 5.18 -1.61
C ILE A 219 -14.98 5.10 -3.02
N ALA A 220 -13.82 5.71 -3.20
CA ALA A 220 -13.13 5.76 -4.49
C ALA A 220 -12.65 4.37 -4.95
N THR A 221 -12.20 3.50 -4.03
CA THR A 221 -11.75 2.14 -4.35
C THR A 221 -12.84 1.25 -4.94
N ARG A 222 -14.13 1.59 -4.75
CA ARG A 222 -15.23 0.87 -5.37
C ARG A 222 -15.38 1.13 -6.87
N HIS A 223 -14.86 2.27 -7.34
CA HIS A 223 -15.00 2.75 -8.72
C HIS A 223 -13.68 2.69 -9.52
N LEU A 224 -12.57 2.40 -8.85
CA LEU A 224 -11.24 2.38 -9.44
C LEU A 224 -10.71 0.94 -9.50
N LEU A 225 -9.82 0.73 -10.46
CA LEU A 225 -9.09 -0.53 -10.56
C LEU A 225 -7.97 -0.63 -9.53
N ALA A 226 -7.59 -1.85 -9.19
CA ALA A 226 -6.48 -2.09 -8.30
C ALA A 226 -5.18 -1.40 -8.78
N ALA A 227 -4.85 -1.47 -10.08
CA ALA A 227 -3.69 -0.81 -10.65
C ALA A 227 -3.75 0.73 -10.53
N GLU A 228 -4.93 1.33 -10.74
CA GLU A 228 -5.10 2.78 -10.58
C GLU A 228 -4.95 3.21 -9.13
N ILE A 229 -5.52 2.46 -8.18
CA ILE A 229 -5.37 2.70 -6.75
C ILE A 229 -3.88 2.64 -6.35
N THR A 230 -3.17 1.61 -6.81
CA THR A 230 -1.74 1.45 -6.54
C THR A 230 -0.92 2.64 -7.06
N LEU A 231 -1.23 3.13 -8.27
CA LEU A 231 -0.56 4.31 -8.82
C LEU A 231 -0.78 5.56 -7.96
N PHE A 232 -2.01 5.77 -7.46
CA PHE A 232 -2.29 6.89 -6.57
C PHE A 232 -1.58 6.75 -5.21
N MET A 233 -1.49 5.53 -4.65
CA MET A 233 -0.74 5.29 -3.42
C MET A 233 0.77 5.58 -3.57
N LEU A 234 1.35 5.38 -4.76
CA LEU A 234 2.73 5.80 -5.03
C LEU A 234 2.93 7.30 -4.82
N LEU A 235 1.93 8.12 -5.15
CA LEU A 235 1.98 9.56 -4.92
C LEU A 235 2.07 9.87 -3.42
N GLU A 236 1.27 9.21 -2.57
CA GLU A 236 1.32 9.36 -1.12
C GLU A 236 2.71 8.99 -0.56
N PHE A 237 3.22 7.81 -0.92
CA PHE A 237 4.50 7.31 -0.43
C PHE A 237 5.72 8.12 -0.90
N THR A 238 5.58 8.83 -2.01
CA THR A 238 6.63 9.74 -2.51
C THR A 238 6.54 11.12 -1.88
N LEU A 239 5.34 11.69 -1.79
CA LEU A 239 5.14 13.03 -1.28
C LEU A 239 5.41 13.14 0.23
N GLY A 240 5.08 12.10 1.01
CA GLY A 240 5.28 12.11 2.46
C GLY A 240 6.74 12.41 2.86
N PRO A 241 7.74 11.63 2.38
CA PRO A 241 9.14 11.94 2.64
C PRO A 241 9.57 13.30 2.11
N LEU A 242 9.06 13.72 0.93
CA LEU A 242 9.40 15.02 0.34
C LEU A 242 8.93 16.19 1.20
N TRP A 243 7.72 16.13 1.77
CA TRP A 243 7.24 17.15 2.69
C TRP A 243 8.12 17.28 3.93
N VAL A 244 8.48 16.14 4.54
CA VAL A 244 9.28 16.15 5.77
C VAL A 244 10.72 16.57 5.48
N TRP A 245 11.28 16.16 4.35
CA TRP A 245 12.59 16.61 3.92
C TRP A 245 12.60 18.14 3.69
N TYR A 246 11.61 18.67 2.97
CA TYR A 246 11.57 20.09 2.62
C TYR A 246 11.27 21.01 3.81
N PHE A 247 10.28 20.65 4.66
CA PHE A 247 9.81 21.51 5.75
C PHE A 247 10.53 21.29 7.10
N VAL A 248 11.01 20.06 7.35
CA VAL A 248 11.62 19.67 8.63
C VAL A 248 13.13 19.46 8.48
N GLY A 249 13.62 19.25 7.25
CA GLY A 249 15.05 19.01 6.98
C GLY A 249 15.50 17.58 7.31
N GLU A 250 14.57 16.61 7.49
CA GLU A 250 14.91 15.20 7.69
C GLU A 250 15.46 14.60 6.40
N VAL A 251 16.77 14.39 6.35
CA VAL A 251 17.45 13.84 5.17
C VAL A 251 17.42 12.30 5.26
N PRO A 252 16.82 11.60 4.28
CA PRO A 252 16.83 10.14 4.24
C PRO A 252 18.27 9.60 4.08
N ALA A 253 18.57 8.47 4.73
CA ALA A 253 19.84 7.77 4.50
C ALA A 253 19.95 7.30 3.04
N ILE A 254 21.17 7.26 2.53
CA ILE A 254 21.43 6.93 1.11
C ILE A 254 20.91 5.52 0.76
N ASN A 255 21.06 4.56 1.66
CA ASN A 255 20.55 3.20 1.46
C ASN A 255 19.03 3.14 1.52
N THR A 256 18.38 4.02 2.30
CA THR A 256 16.91 4.19 2.29
C THR A 256 16.44 4.70 0.92
N LEU A 257 17.18 5.62 0.30
CA LEU A 257 16.87 6.12 -1.04
C LEU A 257 17.03 5.03 -2.11
N TYR A 258 18.11 4.23 -2.05
CA TYR A 258 18.32 3.13 -2.98
C TYR A 258 17.27 2.03 -2.80
N GLY A 259 17.04 1.56 -1.57
CA GLY A 259 16.05 0.53 -1.29
C GLY A 259 14.63 0.99 -1.63
N GLY A 260 14.27 2.20 -1.24
CA GLY A 260 12.99 2.83 -1.59
C GLY A 260 12.79 3.01 -3.09
N GLY A 261 13.84 3.46 -3.79
CA GLY A 261 13.84 3.58 -5.25
C GLY A 261 13.58 2.24 -5.97
N ILE A 262 14.16 1.15 -5.47
CA ILE A 262 13.91 -0.20 -6.00
C ILE A 262 12.44 -0.59 -5.79
N VAL A 263 11.91 -0.42 -4.58
CA VAL A 263 10.50 -0.75 -4.26
C VAL A 263 9.54 0.07 -5.12
N MET A 264 9.74 1.39 -5.17
CA MET A 264 8.89 2.29 -5.95
C MET A 264 8.93 1.98 -7.46
N SER A 265 10.11 1.66 -7.98
CA SER A 265 10.29 1.25 -9.38
C SER A 265 9.55 -0.06 -9.68
N ALA A 266 9.64 -1.05 -8.78
CA ALA A 266 8.93 -2.32 -8.92
C ALA A 266 7.41 -2.13 -8.99
N ILE A 267 6.85 -1.27 -8.12
CA ILE A 267 5.41 -0.96 -8.11
C ILE A 267 5.01 -0.20 -9.38
N ALA A 268 5.79 0.82 -9.75
CA ALA A 268 5.52 1.60 -10.95
C ALA A 268 5.53 0.70 -12.20
N MET A 269 6.52 -0.16 -12.36
CA MET A 269 6.62 -1.11 -13.48
C MET A 269 5.43 -2.06 -13.52
N LEU A 270 5.02 -2.64 -12.37
CA LEU A 270 3.85 -3.51 -12.29
C LEU A 270 2.57 -2.75 -12.69
N THR A 271 2.39 -1.55 -12.17
CA THR A 271 1.22 -0.72 -12.44
C THR A 271 1.13 -0.34 -13.92
N PHE A 272 2.24 0.09 -14.53
CA PHE A 272 2.29 0.40 -15.96
C PHE A 272 2.02 -0.83 -16.82
N TYR A 273 2.56 -2.00 -16.44
CA TYR A 273 2.28 -3.26 -17.12
C TYR A 273 0.79 -3.61 -17.09
N GLU A 274 0.13 -3.51 -15.94
CA GLU A 274 -1.30 -3.79 -15.81
C GLU A 274 -2.17 -2.81 -16.60
N LEU A 275 -1.84 -1.51 -16.57
CA LEU A 275 -2.56 -0.48 -17.34
C LEU A 275 -2.38 -0.68 -18.85
N TRP A 276 -1.17 -1.02 -19.29
CA TRP A 276 -0.88 -1.29 -20.69
C TRP A 276 -1.62 -2.55 -21.19
N LYS A 277 -1.60 -3.64 -20.42
CA LYS A 277 -2.34 -4.88 -20.74
C LYS A 277 -3.84 -4.59 -20.88
N ARG A 278 -4.39 -3.78 -19.99
CA ARG A 278 -5.80 -3.39 -20.05
C ARG A 278 -6.12 -2.52 -21.27
N LYS A 279 -5.28 -1.54 -21.58
CA LYS A 279 -5.47 -0.70 -22.78
C LYS A 279 -5.48 -1.56 -24.05
N LYS A 280 -4.58 -2.54 -24.13
CA LYS A 280 -4.54 -3.50 -25.25
C LYS A 280 -5.83 -4.32 -25.32
N LEU A 281 -6.35 -4.82 -24.20
CA LEU A 281 -7.60 -5.58 -24.16
C LEU A 281 -8.81 -4.72 -24.59
N ASN A 282 -8.90 -3.48 -24.10
CA ASN A 282 -9.97 -2.56 -24.49
C ASN A 282 -9.95 -2.20 -25.98
N ASN A 283 -8.75 -2.10 -26.59
CA ASN A 283 -8.64 -1.88 -28.03
C ASN A 283 -9.16 -3.10 -28.82
N ILE A 284 -8.79 -4.33 -28.39
CA ILE A 284 -9.30 -5.57 -29.03
C ILE A 284 -10.82 -5.65 -28.91
N ILE A 285 -11.40 -5.32 -27.74
CA ILE A 285 -12.85 -5.30 -27.53
C ILE A 285 -13.54 -4.30 -28.46
N LYS A 286 -12.93 -3.13 -28.68
CA LYS A 286 -13.44 -2.12 -29.63
C LYS A 286 -13.34 -2.58 -31.09
N GLU A 287 -12.25 -3.25 -31.47
CA GLU A 287 -12.07 -3.79 -32.83
C GLU A 287 -13.08 -4.90 -33.15
N ILE A 288 -13.46 -5.70 -32.15
CA ILE A 288 -14.46 -6.77 -32.27
C ILE A 288 -15.90 -6.20 -32.28
N GLY A 289 -16.10 -4.88 -32.06
CA GLY A 289 -17.40 -4.24 -32.03
C GLY A 289 -18.28 -4.62 -30.83
N TRP A 290 -17.67 -5.14 -29.76
CA TRP A 290 -18.36 -5.48 -28.53
C TRP A 290 -18.81 -4.22 -27.79
N ASN A 291 -20.12 -4.04 -27.63
CA ASN A 291 -20.71 -2.91 -26.90
C ASN A 291 -21.50 -3.44 -25.70
N GLU A 292 -21.12 -3.04 -24.46
CA GLU A 292 -21.82 -3.44 -23.23
C GLU A 292 -23.31 -3.06 -23.25
N ASN A 293 -23.68 -2.01 -23.98
CA ASN A 293 -25.07 -1.52 -24.07
C ASN A 293 -25.99 -2.41 -24.92
N THR A 294 -25.45 -3.37 -25.69
CA THR A 294 -26.27 -4.30 -26.48
C THR A 294 -26.82 -5.47 -25.65
N HIS A 295 -26.25 -5.74 -24.47
CA HIS A 295 -26.72 -6.85 -23.62
C HIS A 295 -27.92 -6.51 -22.73
N GLU A 296 -28.19 -5.24 -22.45
CA GLU A 296 -29.41 -4.85 -21.70
C GLU A 296 -30.67 -4.84 -22.57
N THR A 297 -30.54 -4.61 -23.88
CA THR A 297 -31.68 -4.60 -24.82
C THR A 297 -32.07 -5.99 -25.34
N THR A 298 -31.17 -6.98 -25.29
CA THR A 298 -31.45 -8.35 -25.78
C THR A 298 -32.19 -9.24 -24.77
N LYS A 299 -32.49 -8.73 -23.57
CA LYS A 299 -33.36 -9.46 -22.61
C LYS A 299 -34.86 -9.40 -22.92
N MET A 300 -35.27 -8.72 -23.99
CA MET A 300 -36.68 -8.53 -24.35
C MET A 300 -37.08 -9.09 -25.72
N THR A 301 -36.24 -9.79 -26.46
CA THR A 301 -36.70 -10.46 -27.69
C THR A 301 -36.17 -11.88 -27.78
N ASP A 302 -37.11 -12.82 -27.60
CA ASP A 302 -36.93 -14.23 -27.88
C ASP A 302 -36.43 -14.48 -29.31
N ASN A 303 -35.22 -15.03 -29.44
CA ASN A 303 -34.86 -15.84 -30.61
C ASN A 303 -33.70 -16.79 -30.25
N ASN A 304 -34.01 -18.08 -30.10
CA ASN A 304 -33.12 -19.19 -29.71
C ASN A 304 -31.92 -19.43 -30.65
N SER A 305 -31.83 -18.80 -31.83
CA SER A 305 -30.75 -19.03 -32.79
C SER A 305 -29.52 -18.13 -32.58
N THR A 306 -29.66 -17.04 -31.83
CA THR A 306 -28.55 -16.07 -31.55
C THR A 306 -27.74 -16.46 -30.31
N ASN A 307 -28.31 -17.21 -29.38
CA ASN A 307 -27.63 -17.62 -28.14
C ASN A 307 -26.57 -18.72 -28.34
N GLU A 308 -26.74 -19.62 -29.30
CA GLU A 308 -25.72 -20.67 -29.61
C GLU A 308 -24.47 -20.06 -30.25
N ASN A 309 -24.62 -19.03 -31.09
CA ASN A 309 -23.47 -18.35 -31.71
C ASN A 309 -22.68 -17.48 -30.73
N LEU A 310 -23.36 -16.88 -29.73
CA LEU A 310 -22.71 -16.04 -28.71
C LEU A 310 -21.98 -16.86 -27.65
N THR A 311 -22.52 -18.04 -27.28
CA THR A 311 -21.83 -18.96 -26.35
C THR A 311 -20.63 -19.64 -27.00
N ASP A 312 -20.71 -19.95 -28.31
CA ASP A 312 -19.58 -20.51 -29.07
C ASP A 312 -18.49 -19.45 -29.31
N LEU A 313 -18.86 -18.20 -29.60
CA LEU A 313 -17.91 -17.07 -29.69
C LEU A 313 -17.24 -16.78 -28.34
N GLY A 314 -18.01 -16.73 -27.24
CA GLY A 314 -17.49 -16.57 -25.91
C GLY A 314 -16.52 -17.67 -25.50
N SER A 315 -16.83 -18.95 -25.82
CA SER A 315 -15.97 -20.09 -25.57
C SER A 315 -14.70 -20.07 -26.43
N LYS A 316 -14.80 -19.60 -27.68
CA LYS A 316 -13.65 -19.39 -28.58
C LYS A 316 -12.75 -18.27 -28.11
N LEU A 317 -13.32 -17.15 -27.64
CA LEU A 317 -12.57 -16.01 -27.07
C LEU A 317 -11.83 -16.41 -25.80
N VAL A 318 -12.49 -17.13 -24.87
CA VAL A 318 -11.84 -17.64 -23.64
C VAL A 318 -10.71 -18.62 -23.99
N LYS A 319 -10.90 -19.50 -24.98
CA LYS A 319 -9.84 -20.43 -25.47
C LYS A 319 -8.72 -19.69 -26.19
N GLN A 320 -9.04 -18.62 -26.89
CA GLN A 320 -8.06 -17.80 -27.61
C GLN A 320 -7.25 -16.92 -26.63
N ASP A 321 -7.87 -16.36 -25.59
CA ASP A 321 -7.19 -15.62 -24.51
C ASP A 321 -6.25 -16.54 -23.72
N ILE A 322 -6.69 -17.76 -23.37
CA ILE A 322 -5.83 -18.76 -22.72
C ILE A 322 -4.65 -19.11 -23.62
N LYS A 323 -4.87 -19.25 -24.94
CA LYS A 323 -3.82 -19.55 -25.92
C LYS A 323 -2.86 -18.38 -26.15
N ILE A 324 -3.38 -17.14 -26.14
CA ILE A 324 -2.57 -15.91 -26.24
C ILE A 324 -1.75 -15.69 -24.96
N ASP A 325 -2.33 -15.93 -23.77
CA ASP A 325 -1.60 -15.83 -22.51
C ASP A 325 -0.48 -16.88 -22.41
N ILE A 326 -0.70 -18.12 -22.89
CA ILE A 326 0.31 -19.17 -22.89
C ILE A 326 1.43 -18.87 -23.93
N ILE A 327 1.08 -18.41 -25.12
CA ILE A 327 2.05 -18.07 -26.18
C ILE A 327 2.87 -16.85 -25.77
N ASN A 328 2.23 -15.80 -25.23
CA ASN A 328 2.93 -14.63 -24.72
C ASN A 328 3.77 -14.95 -23.48
N GLU A 329 3.32 -15.82 -22.60
CA GLU A 329 4.07 -16.17 -21.39
C GLU A 329 5.38 -16.92 -21.73
N ASN A 330 5.35 -17.83 -22.68
CA ASN A 330 6.55 -18.52 -23.12
C ASN A 330 7.50 -17.60 -23.90
N GLN A 331 6.97 -16.73 -24.74
CA GLN A 331 7.76 -15.77 -25.51
C GLN A 331 8.35 -14.67 -24.60
N ILE A 332 7.63 -14.27 -23.56
CA ILE A 332 8.12 -13.34 -22.54
C ILE A 332 9.19 -14.01 -21.69
N LYS A 333 9.03 -15.28 -21.29
CA LYS A 333 10.06 -16.04 -20.57
C LYS A 333 11.37 -16.15 -21.35
N GLU A 334 11.29 -16.45 -22.65
CA GLU A 334 12.46 -16.51 -23.53
C GLU A 334 13.09 -15.12 -23.72
N ASN A 335 12.30 -14.07 -23.95
CA ASN A 335 12.81 -12.72 -24.10
C ASN A 335 13.43 -12.17 -22.81
N ILE A 336 12.80 -12.44 -21.64
CA ILE A 336 13.35 -12.06 -20.33
C ILE A 336 14.65 -12.82 -20.05
N LYS A 337 14.72 -14.12 -20.39
CA LYS A 337 15.94 -14.92 -20.25
C LYS A 337 17.07 -14.35 -21.09
N VAL A 338 16.80 -14.04 -22.36
CA VAL A 338 17.78 -13.43 -23.28
C VAL A 338 18.22 -12.04 -22.80
N GLU A 339 17.28 -11.21 -22.27
CA GLU A 339 17.59 -9.87 -21.76
C GLU A 339 18.38 -9.94 -20.44
N ILE A 340 18.06 -10.88 -19.55
CA ILE A 340 18.83 -11.15 -18.32
C ILE A 340 20.24 -11.63 -18.65
N GLU A 341 20.38 -12.56 -19.58
CA GLU A 341 21.70 -13.07 -20.02
C GLU A 341 22.53 -11.97 -20.70
N LYS A 342 21.88 -11.06 -21.43
CA LYS A 342 22.56 -10.02 -22.22
C LYS A 342 22.92 -8.76 -21.42
N LEU A 343 22.09 -8.35 -20.47
CA LEU A 343 22.23 -7.07 -19.74
C LEU A 343 22.64 -7.23 -18.28
N LEU A 344 22.10 -8.21 -17.58
CA LEU A 344 22.32 -8.37 -16.14
C LEU A 344 23.56 -9.25 -15.85
N LEU A 345 23.75 -10.33 -16.57
CA LEU A 345 24.89 -11.23 -16.33
C LEU A 345 26.26 -10.55 -16.51
N PRO A 346 26.52 -9.78 -17.58
CA PRO A 346 27.78 -9.06 -17.74
C PRO A 346 27.96 -7.97 -16.68
N THR A 347 26.88 -7.28 -16.28
CA THR A 347 26.91 -6.21 -15.28
C THR A 347 27.16 -6.78 -13.87
N LEU A 348 26.49 -7.87 -13.53
CA LEU A 348 26.71 -8.60 -12.28
C LEU A 348 28.10 -9.19 -12.21
N ASN A 349 28.58 -9.85 -13.26
CA ASN A 349 29.94 -10.41 -13.31
C ASN A 349 31.00 -9.31 -13.18
N LYS A 350 30.82 -8.16 -13.84
CA LYS A 350 31.72 -7.01 -13.72
C LYS A 350 31.71 -6.42 -12.31
N TRP A 351 30.56 -6.37 -11.65
CA TRP A 351 30.42 -5.93 -10.27
C TRP A 351 31.04 -6.94 -9.29
N PHE A 352 30.79 -8.24 -9.47
CA PHE A 352 31.39 -9.29 -8.65
C PHE A 352 32.92 -9.34 -8.79
N GLU A 353 33.45 -9.17 -10.00
CA GLU A 353 34.89 -9.22 -10.20
C GLU A 353 35.65 -7.95 -9.76
N ASN A 354 35.05 -6.78 -9.96
CA ASN A 354 35.76 -5.52 -9.72
C ASN A 354 35.37 -4.85 -8.39
N ASP A 355 34.08 -4.75 -8.10
CA ASP A 355 33.63 -3.95 -6.96
C ASP A 355 33.54 -4.76 -5.67
N LEU A 356 33.01 -5.97 -5.72
CA LEU A 356 32.92 -6.83 -4.54
C LEU A 356 34.31 -7.27 -4.06
N LYS A 357 35.21 -7.67 -4.98
CA LYS A 357 36.60 -8.00 -4.62
C LYS A 357 37.35 -6.80 -4.03
N LYS A 358 37.14 -5.58 -4.56
CA LYS A 358 37.72 -4.36 -3.99
C LYS A 358 37.18 -4.04 -2.61
N MET A 359 35.85 -4.17 -2.41
CA MET A 359 35.23 -3.93 -1.10
C MET A 359 35.71 -4.93 -0.04
N ILE A 360 35.75 -6.23 -0.38
CA ILE A 360 36.26 -7.27 0.54
C ILE A 360 37.73 -7.01 0.86
N LYS A 361 38.57 -6.69 -0.11
CA LYS A 361 39.97 -6.40 0.10
C LYS A 361 40.20 -5.16 1.00
N LYS A 362 39.40 -4.11 0.77
CA LYS A 362 39.45 -2.89 1.60
C LYS A 362 39.01 -3.19 3.04
N HIS A 363 37.91 -3.91 3.23
CA HIS A 363 37.43 -4.27 4.58
C HIS A 363 38.39 -5.15 5.35
N LEU A 364 39.04 -6.13 4.69
CA LEU A 364 40.08 -6.96 5.29
C LEU A 364 41.34 -6.16 5.67
N VAL A 365 41.75 -5.21 4.83
CA VAL A 365 42.89 -4.33 5.14
C VAL A 365 42.57 -3.40 6.31
N ASP A 366 41.34 -2.85 6.37
CA ASP A 366 40.91 -2.00 7.48
C ASP A 366 40.85 -2.79 8.81
N GLN A 367 40.34 -4.02 8.80
CA GLN A 367 40.35 -4.92 9.99
C GLN A 367 41.78 -5.31 10.43
N ILE A 368 42.68 -5.60 9.48
CA ILE A 368 44.07 -5.90 9.80
C ILE A 368 44.78 -4.68 10.41
N ASN A 369 44.45 -3.49 9.92
CA ASN A 369 45.02 -2.25 10.46
C ASN A 369 44.50 -1.92 11.87
N GLU A 370 43.20 -2.19 12.14
CA GLU A 370 42.64 -2.09 13.50
C GLU A 370 43.28 -3.09 14.48
N LEU A 371 43.45 -4.35 14.06
CA LEU A 371 44.14 -5.36 14.88
C LEU A 371 45.59 -5.01 15.15
N LYS A 372 46.30 -4.34 14.22
CA LYS A 372 47.69 -3.86 14.44
C LYS A 372 47.79 -2.63 15.33
N LYS A 373 46.69 -1.89 15.52
CA LYS A 373 46.63 -0.70 16.39
C LYS A 373 46.30 -1.04 17.83
N ASN A 374 45.75 -2.25 18.06
CA ASN A 374 45.33 -2.75 19.37
C ASN A 374 46.33 -3.76 19.98
N ASN A 375 47.45 -4.06 19.29
CA ASN A 375 48.65 -4.73 19.76
C ASN A 375 49.84 -3.77 19.78
#